data_f1dd346d04a10c80dbebce7cdf958aca
#
_entry.id   f1dd346d04a10c80dbebce7cdf958aca
#
_cell.length_a   1.000
_cell.length_b   1.000
_cell.length_c   1.000
_cell.angle_alpha   90.00
_cell.angle_beta   90.00
_cell.angle_gamma   90.00
#
_symmetry.space_group_name_H-M   'P 1'
#
loop_
_entity.id
_entity.type
_entity.pdbx_description
1 polymer ?
#
loop_
_entity_poly.entity_id
_entity_poly.type
_entity_poly.pdbx_seq_one_letter_code
_entity_poly.pdbx_strand_id
1 'polypeptide(L)'
;MIVSGGQGTTVTAGFSNRDSVQMVHIGNGVWQGTWKPVNPGTVTMFVTAFAVQNGTLVGGRSTTLTALVTTPAAATPTVTAQGVVHAASAQGGVPIAPGGLISIYGSNLSDSTGPGSGLPLPQQLNGTQVLLGNQPLPILYTSSGQLNVQVPYTVPVNTQYQLTVERGNTYSVPQPLVVAAAEPGVFTVSQTGAGQGSIVKSDGVTVAQPGTPASIGETVIYCSGLGAVTPKVKEGSPAPGVPPLSTTDNPVTVTIGGKPATVAFSGLTPGSVGLYQINAVVPSGIIAGDAVPVVIGVAGQTSPISPPVTMAVK
;
A
#
# COMPACT_ATOMS: atom_id res chain seq x y z
N MET A 1 -10.68 20.93 -7.67
CA MET A 1 -11.58 21.41 -8.75
C MET A 1 -12.19 20.19 -9.42
N ILE A 2 -13.51 20.11 -9.54
CA ILE A 2 -14.16 19.03 -10.30
C ILE A 2 -14.20 19.47 -11.76
N VAL A 3 -13.56 18.72 -12.64
CA VAL A 3 -13.61 18.90 -14.08
C VAL A 3 -14.33 17.71 -14.68
N SER A 4 -15.55 17.92 -15.17
CA SER A 4 -16.25 16.91 -15.95
C SER A 4 -15.72 16.93 -17.38
N GLY A 5 -14.88 15.96 -17.72
CA GLY A 5 -14.29 15.86 -19.07
C GLY A 5 -14.34 14.44 -19.58
N GLY A 6 -14.72 14.27 -20.85
CA GLY A 6 -14.61 13.01 -21.59
C GLY A 6 -13.15 12.68 -21.96
N GLN A 7 -12.94 11.65 -22.77
CA GLN A 7 -11.62 11.32 -23.32
C GLN A 7 -11.00 12.53 -24.01
N GLY A 8 -9.72 12.80 -23.76
CA GLY A 8 -8.99 13.92 -24.34
C GLY A 8 -9.01 15.22 -23.53
N THR A 9 -9.52 15.21 -22.28
CA THR A 9 -9.41 16.36 -21.39
C THR A 9 -7.98 16.51 -20.89
N THR A 10 -7.41 17.70 -21.04
CA THR A 10 -6.10 18.08 -20.48
C THR A 10 -6.31 19.09 -19.36
N VAL A 11 -5.72 18.83 -18.19
CA VAL A 11 -5.79 19.75 -17.04
C VAL A 11 -4.36 20.11 -16.61
N THR A 12 -4.09 21.40 -16.49
CA THR A 12 -2.78 21.92 -16.12
C THR A 12 -2.91 22.94 -14.99
N ALA A 13 -2.11 22.78 -13.94
CA ALA A 13 -1.91 23.79 -12.92
C ALA A 13 -0.79 24.73 -13.35
N GLY A 14 -1.05 26.03 -13.42
CA GLY A 14 -0.06 27.07 -13.70
C GLY A 14 0.23 27.90 -12.45
N PHE A 15 1.46 28.35 -12.28
CA PHE A 15 1.94 29.10 -11.12
C PHE A 15 2.49 30.47 -11.52
N SER A 16 2.45 31.45 -10.61
CA SER A 16 2.93 32.82 -10.85
C SER A 16 4.43 32.91 -11.15
N ASN A 17 5.21 31.93 -10.76
CA ASN A 17 6.64 31.80 -11.05
C ASN A 17 6.92 31.18 -12.45
N ARG A 18 5.89 31.03 -13.29
CA ARG A 18 5.89 30.41 -14.62
C ARG A 18 6.04 28.88 -14.65
N ASP A 19 6.07 28.21 -13.50
CA ASP A 19 5.99 26.77 -13.46
C ASP A 19 4.61 26.29 -13.92
N SER A 20 4.56 25.08 -14.43
CA SER A 20 3.31 24.40 -14.75
C SER A 20 3.42 22.90 -14.48
N VAL A 21 2.30 22.30 -14.06
CA VAL A 21 2.20 20.86 -13.81
C VAL A 21 1.01 20.31 -14.56
N GLN A 22 1.25 19.33 -15.40
CA GLN A 22 0.17 18.57 -16.01
C GLN A 22 -0.45 17.65 -14.96
N MET A 23 -1.76 17.72 -14.81
CA MET A 23 -2.49 16.93 -13.82
C MET A 23 -2.96 15.62 -14.42
N VAL A 24 -2.99 14.57 -13.62
CA VAL A 24 -3.47 13.24 -13.99
C VAL A 24 -4.85 13.03 -13.40
N HIS A 25 -5.77 12.47 -14.19
CA HIS A 25 -7.10 12.11 -13.73
C HIS A 25 -7.04 10.85 -12.85
N ILE A 26 -7.51 10.94 -11.61
CA ILE A 26 -7.47 9.85 -10.62
C ILE A 26 -8.86 9.29 -10.30
N GLY A 27 -9.87 9.57 -11.13
CA GLY A 27 -11.25 9.10 -10.96
C GLY A 27 -12.18 10.16 -10.38
N ASN A 28 -13.48 9.93 -10.49
CA ASN A 28 -14.58 10.77 -9.94
C ASN A 28 -14.46 12.27 -10.23
N GLY A 29 -13.88 12.64 -11.40
CA GLY A 29 -13.67 14.04 -11.76
C GLY A 29 -12.54 14.73 -10.99
N VAL A 30 -11.73 13.98 -10.23
CA VAL A 30 -10.58 14.48 -9.48
C VAL A 30 -9.33 14.40 -10.35
N TRP A 31 -8.56 15.48 -10.33
CA TRP A 31 -7.29 15.61 -11.05
C TRP A 31 -6.19 15.92 -10.03
N GLN A 32 -5.05 15.25 -10.14
CA GLN A 32 -3.94 15.36 -9.22
C GLN A 32 -2.64 15.68 -9.98
N GLY A 33 -1.80 16.51 -9.37
CA GLY A 33 -0.46 16.81 -9.84
C GLY A 33 0.41 17.24 -8.67
N THR A 34 1.72 17.08 -8.80
CA THR A 34 2.69 17.49 -7.77
C THR A 34 3.54 18.62 -8.31
N TRP A 35 3.61 19.70 -7.56
CA TRP A 35 4.51 20.81 -7.82
C TRP A 35 5.50 20.94 -6.66
N LYS A 36 6.78 21.05 -7.00
CA LYS A 36 7.86 21.26 -6.03
C LYS A 36 8.41 22.67 -6.21
N PRO A 37 8.09 23.62 -5.30
CA PRO A 37 8.63 24.96 -5.37
C PRO A 37 10.15 24.97 -5.14
N VAL A 38 10.87 25.81 -5.88
CA VAL A 38 12.32 25.95 -5.74
C VAL A 38 12.67 27.05 -4.75
N ASN A 39 11.88 28.12 -4.72
CA ASN A 39 12.14 29.28 -3.88
C ASN A 39 10.96 29.58 -2.95
N PRO A 40 11.22 30.02 -1.70
CA PRO A 40 10.18 30.50 -0.80
C PRO A 40 9.58 31.81 -1.31
N GLY A 41 8.35 32.09 -0.94
CA GLY A 41 7.63 33.29 -1.31
C GLY A 41 6.15 33.05 -1.58
N THR A 42 5.41 34.10 -1.82
CA THR A 42 3.99 34.02 -2.18
C THR A 42 3.86 33.55 -3.63
N VAL A 43 3.10 32.48 -3.85
CA VAL A 43 2.80 31.92 -5.17
C VAL A 43 1.30 31.88 -5.38
N THR A 44 0.84 32.35 -6.54
CA THR A 44 -0.54 32.15 -6.97
C THR A 44 -0.61 30.99 -7.94
N MET A 45 -1.60 30.13 -7.76
CA MET A 45 -1.90 28.97 -8.62
C MET A 45 -3.25 29.15 -9.29
N PHE A 46 -3.36 28.70 -10.49
CA PHE A 46 -4.63 28.56 -11.23
C PHE A 46 -4.62 27.23 -11.99
N VAL A 47 -5.79 26.70 -12.25
CA VAL A 47 -5.95 25.47 -13.04
C VAL A 47 -6.64 25.81 -14.34
N THR A 48 -6.10 25.33 -15.46
CA THR A 48 -6.74 25.38 -16.78
C THR A 48 -7.13 23.97 -17.21
N ALA A 49 -8.33 23.85 -17.76
CA ALA A 49 -8.81 22.60 -18.32
C ALA A 49 -9.24 22.83 -19.77
N PHE A 50 -8.84 21.94 -20.68
CA PHE A 50 -9.25 21.94 -22.09
C PHE A 50 -9.77 20.55 -22.47
N ALA A 51 -10.84 20.54 -23.25
CA ALA A 51 -11.41 19.33 -23.83
C ALA A 51 -11.88 19.60 -25.24
N VAL A 52 -11.93 18.57 -26.08
CA VAL A 52 -12.55 18.67 -27.41
C VAL A 52 -14.00 18.19 -27.30
N GLN A 53 -14.95 19.06 -27.60
CA GLN A 53 -16.38 18.74 -27.69
C GLN A 53 -16.86 19.01 -29.12
N ASN A 54 -17.40 17.97 -29.78
CA ASN A 54 -17.90 18.05 -31.16
C ASN A 54 -16.88 18.69 -32.14
N GLY A 55 -15.60 18.33 -31.99
CA GLY A 55 -14.51 18.87 -32.80
C GLY A 55 -14.06 20.28 -32.44
N THR A 56 -14.64 20.93 -31.45
CA THR A 56 -14.28 22.26 -30.98
C THR A 56 -13.53 22.20 -29.66
N LEU A 57 -12.39 22.90 -29.55
CA LEU A 57 -11.65 23.03 -28.30
C LEU A 57 -12.42 23.97 -27.35
N VAL A 58 -12.84 23.42 -26.22
CA VAL A 58 -13.47 24.17 -25.14
C VAL A 58 -12.56 24.13 -23.91
N GLY A 59 -12.48 25.23 -23.19
CA GLY A 59 -11.62 25.32 -22.03
C GLY A 59 -12.11 26.33 -21.00
N GLY A 60 -11.58 26.19 -19.80
CA GLY A 60 -11.85 27.07 -18.67
C GLY A 60 -10.64 27.23 -17.77
N ARG A 61 -10.65 28.29 -16.98
CA ARG A 61 -9.64 28.58 -15.97
C ARG A 61 -10.31 28.75 -14.61
N SER A 62 -9.71 28.20 -13.55
CA SER A 62 -10.17 28.42 -12.17
C SER A 62 -9.91 29.87 -11.73
N THR A 63 -10.54 30.27 -10.63
CA THR A 63 -10.06 31.36 -9.80
C THR A 63 -8.65 31.06 -9.32
N THR A 64 -7.89 32.11 -9.00
CA THR A 64 -6.54 31.96 -8.44
C THR A 64 -6.61 31.60 -6.97
N LEU A 65 -5.74 30.64 -6.57
CA LEU A 65 -5.45 30.34 -5.17
C LEU A 65 -4.08 30.92 -4.84
N THR A 66 -3.94 31.51 -3.67
CA THR A 66 -2.65 32.03 -3.21
C THR A 66 -2.14 31.20 -2.05
N ALA A 67 -0.87 30.79 -2.10
CA ALA A 67 -0.19 30.07 -1.07
C ALA A 67 1.16 30.69 -0.75
N LEU A 68 1.60 30.60 0.49
CA LEU A 68 2.94 31.00 0.92
C LEU A 68 3.84 29.77 0.91
N VAL A 69 4.85 29.78 0.07
CA VAL A 69 5.94 28.79 0.10
C VAL A 69 6.94 29.23 1.17
N THR A 70 7.13 28.42 2.19
CA THR A 70 8.11 28.67 3.24
C THR A 70 9.32 27.75 3.09
N THR A 71 10.48 28.15 3.60
CA THR A 71 11.60 27.23 3.79
C THR A 71 11.16 26.13 4.76
N PRO A 72 11.49 24.85 4.49
CA PRO A 72 11.14 23.78 5.41
C PRO A 72 11.70 24.07 6.80
N ALA A 73 10.86 23.96 7.82
CA ALA A 73 11.31 23.99 9.21
C ALA A 73 12.16 22.73 9.51
N ALA A 74 13.06 22.82 10.49
CA ALA A 74 13.93 21.69 10.89
C ALA A 74 13.16 20.42 11.29
N ALA A 75 11.88 20.55 11.61
CA ALA A 75 10.99 19.45 11.99
C ALA A 75 10.08 18.93 10.86
N THR A 76 10.25 19.38 9.61
CA THR A 76 9.46 18.92 8.48
C THR A 76 9.63 17.41 8.27
N PRO A 77 8.55 16.65 8.09
CA PRO A 77 8.67 15.23 7.81
C PRO A 77 9.32 15.00 6.45
N THR A 78 10.22 14.05 6.38
CA THR A 78 10.88 13.65 5.13
C THR A 78 10.75 12.15 4.94
N VAL A 79 10.32 11.73 3.76
CA VAL A 79 10.31 10.33 3.35
C VAL A 79 11.61 10.07 2.58
N THR A 80 12.34 9.01 2.94
CA THR A 80 13.57 8.62 2.23
C THR A 80 13.26 8.21 0.78
N ALA A 81 14.24 8.33 -0.10
CA ALA A 81 14.09 7.83 -1.47
C ALA A 81 13.73 6.33 -1.42
N GLN A 82 12.66 5.94 -2.13
CA GLN A 82 12.08 4.59 -2.07
C GLN A 82 11.68 4.12 -0.66
N GLY A 83 11.48 5.06 0.26
CA GLY A 83 11.14 4.76 1.65
C GLY A 83 9.71 4.30 1.88
N VAL A 84 8.84 4.33 0.87
CA VAL A 84 7.54 3.66 0.91
C VAL A 84 7.75 2.23 0.43
N VAL A 85 7.60 1.27 1.34
CA VAL A 85 7.86 -0.15 1.06
C VAL A 85 6.64 -1.01 1.36
N HIS A 86 6.52 -2.11 0.66
CA HIS A 86 5.53 -3.14 0.98
C HIS A 86 5.85 -3.77 2.34
N ALA A 87 4.91 -3.76 3.30
CA ALA A 87 5.20 -4.13 4.69
C ALA A 87 5.67 -5.58 4.89
N ALA A 88 5.26 -6.51 4.03
CA ALA A 88 5.65 -7.90 4.14
C ALA A 88 6.93 -8.24 3.36
N SER A 89 7.07 -7.76 2.11
CA SER A 89 8.24 -8.05 1.27
C SER A 89 9.40 -7.09 1.50
N ALA A 90 9.20 -5.99 2.26
CA ALA A 90 10.17 -4.92 2.47
C ALA A 90 10.71 -4.27 1.18
N GLN A 91 10.05 -4.48 0.05
CA GLN A 91 10.46 -3.90 -1.24
C GLN A 91 9.93 -2.49 -1.40
N GLY A 92 10.82 -1.57 -1.76
CA GLY A 92 10.50 -0.21 -2.18
C GLY A 92 10.39 -0.09 -3.70
N GLY A 93 9.66 0.94 -4.18
CA GLY A 93 9.49 1.17 -5.61
C GLY A 93 8.55 0.19 -6.31
N VAL A 94 7.91 -0.71 -5.57
CA VAL A 94 6.87 -1.62 -6.07
C VAL A 94 5.49 -0.96 -5.95
N PRO A 95 4.48 -1.42 -6.71
CA PRO A 95 3.11 -0.97 -6.53
C PRO A 95 2.59 -1.24 -5.12
N ILE A 96 1.52 -0.54 -4.75
CA ILE A 96 0.72 -0.84 -3.56
C ILE A 96 -0.61 -1.45 -3.97
N ALA A 97 -1.26 -2.20 -3.08
CA ALA A 97 -2.53 -2.86 -3.38
C ALA A 97 -3.62 -2.43 -2.39
N PRO A 98 -4.91 -2.37 -2.81
CA PRO A 98 -6.03 -2.12 -1.91
C PRO A 98 -6.02 -3.08 -0.72
N GLY A 99 -6.24 -2.55 0.49
CA GLY A 99 -6.22 -3.31 1.73
C GLY A 99 -4.83 -3.71 2.23
N GLY A 100 -3.78 -3.54 1.41
CA GLY A 100 -2.40 -3.90 1.74
C GLY A 100 -1.81 -3.02 2.84
N LEU A 101 -0.78 -3.55 3.50
CA LEU A 101 0.00 -2.82 4.49
C LEU A 101 1.29 -2.30 3.85
N ILE A 102 1.63 -1.05 4.15
CA ILE A 102 2.88 -0.41 3.73
C ILE A 102 3.60 0.18 4.93
N SER A 103 4.91 0.19 4.87
CA SER A 103 5.78 0.90 5.81
C SER A 103 6.42 2.11 5.12
N ILE A 104 6.50 3.23 5.83
CA ILE A 104 7.06 4.47 5.33
C ILE A 104 8.25 4.81 6.21
N TYR A 105 9.43 4.86 5.62
CA TYR A 105 10.68 5.21 6.31
C TYR A 105 11.12 6.63 5.98
N GLY A 106 11.64 7.32 7.00
CA GLY A 106 12.04 8.70 6.83
C GLY A 106 12.62 9.32 8.10
N SER A 107 12.46 10.61 8.25
CA SER A 107 12.80 11.34 9.47
C SER A 107 11.74 12.37 9.82
N ASN A 108 11.63 12.69 11.09
CA ASN A 108 10.61 13.60 11.63
C ASN A 108 9.17 13.21 11.26
N LEU A 109 8.90 11.92 11.11
CA LEU A 109 7.60 11.44 10.63
C LEU A 109 6.50 11.56 11.69
N SER A 110 6.84 11.54 12.98
CA SER A 110 5.87 11.61 14.08
C SER A 110 6.47 12.26 15.33
N ASP A 111 5.61 12.78 16.20
CA ASP A 111 6.00 13.43 17.48
C ASP A 111 6.39 12.40 18.54
N SER A 112 5.81 11.21 18.49
CA SER A 112 6.11 10.14 19.44
C SER A 112 5.96 8.75 18.80
N THR A 113 6.45 7.74 19.52
CA THR A 113 6.42 6.35 19.10
C THR A 113 5.25 5.63 19.78
N GLY A 114 4.50 4.88 18.99
CA GLY A 114 3.42 4.02 19.52
C GLY A 114 2.59 3.36 18.44
N PRO A 115 1.89 2.27 18.83
CA PRO A 115 0.91 1.62 17.95
C PRO A 115 -0.37 2.46 17.86
N GLY A 116 -1.11 2.27 16.78
CA GLY A 116 -2.50 2.71 16.67
C GLY A 116 -3.35 2.04 17.74
N SER A 117 -4.08 2.82 18.50
CA SER A 117 -4.96 2.33 19.55
C SER A 117 -6.43 2.40 19.14
N GLY A 118 -7.18 1.38 19.52
CA GLY A 118 -8.60 1.27 19.17
C GLY A 118 -8.85 0.72 17.77
N LEU A 119 -10.08 0.27 17.56
CA LEU A 119 -10.58 -0.20 16.27
C LEU A 119 -11.92 0.47 15.98
N PRO A 120 -12.13 1.04 14.82
CA PRO A 120 -11.20 1.13 13.67
C PRO A 120 -9.90 1.89 14.00
N LEU A 121 -8.79 1.55 13.32
CA LEU A 121 -7.52 2.25 13.46
C LEU A 121 -7.67 3.74 13.18
N PRO A 122 -6.97 4.61 13.93
CA PRO A 122 -7.02 6.05 13.73
C PRO A 122 -6.37 6.45 12.39
N GLN A 123 -6.87 7.52 11.79
CA GLN A 123 -6.29 8.15 10.59
C GLN A 123 -5.32 9.30 10.94
N GLN A 124 -5.27 9.66 12.23
CA GLN A 124 -4.31 10.60 12.78
C GLN A 124 -3.79 10.03 14.11
N LEU A 125 -2.47 10.01 14.26
CA LEU A 125 -1.80 9.46 15.44
C LEU A 125 -0.51 10.21 15.73
N ASN A 126 -0.30 10.60 16.99
CA ASN A 126 0.93 11.24 17.46
C ASN A 126 1.36 12.44 16.58
N GLY A 127 0.41 13.34 16.28
CA GLY A 127 0.63 14.55 15.48
C GLY A 127 0.79 14.30 13.98
N THR A 128 0.57 13.06 13.50
CA THR A 128 0.84 12.64 12.12
C THR A 128 -0.41 12.11 11.43
N GLN A 129 -0.52 12.42 10.15
CA GLN A 129 -1.47 11.85 9.21
C GLN A 129 -0.72 11.44 7.93
N VAL A 130 -1.15 10.35 7.30
CA VAL A 130 -0.66 9.93 5.98
C VAL A 130 -1.78 10.05 4.98
N LEU A 131 -1.52 10.74 3.88
CA LEU A 131 -2.49 10.99 2.82
C LEU A 131 -2.06 10.26 1.55
N LEU A 132 -2.96 9.50 0.96
CA LEU A 132 -2.83 8.97 -0.40
C LEU A 132 -3.77 9.77 -1.32
N GLY A 133 -3.22 10.70 -2.09
CA GLY A 133 -4.02 11.77 -2.66
C GLY A 133 -4.64 12.63 -1.56
N ASN A 134 -5.97 12.66 -1.52
CA ASN A 134 -6.72 13.37 -0.46
C ASN A 134 -7.32 12.42 0.59
N GLN A 135 -7.01 11.13 0.51
CA GLN A 135 -7.59 10.13 1.40
C GLN A 135 -6.64 9.81 2.55
N PRO A 136 -7.04 10.06 3.82
CA PRO A 136 -6.22 9.69 4.97
C PRO A 136 -6.20 8.17 5.17
N LEU A 137 -5.03 7.66 5.51
CA LEU A 137 -4.77 6.23 5.71
C LEU A 137 -4.90 5.86 7.19
N PRO A 138 -5.50 4.69 7.51
CA PRO A 138 -5.45 4.13 8.86
C PRO A 138 -4.01 3.83 9.28
N ILE A 139 -3.64 4.23 10.50
CA ILE A 139 -2.29 4.14 11.03
C ILE A 139 -2.19 3.01 12.05
N LEU A 140 -1.30 2.03 11.78
CA LEU A 140 -1.00 0.92 12.67
C LEU A 140 0.11 1.27 13.66
N TYR A 141 1.08 2.10 13.23
CA TYR A 141 2.26 2.41 14.04
C TYR A 141 2.88 3.72 13.59
N THR A 142 3.41 4.47 14.55
CA THR A 142 4.20 5.69 14.32
C THR A 142 5.49 5.69 15.12
N SER A 143 6.51 6.28 14.52
CA SER A 143 7.74 6.74 15.17
C SER A 143 8.33 7.90 14.37
N SER A 144 9.37 8.53 14.87
CA SER A 144 10.06 9.59 14.12
C SER A 144 10.70 9.08 12.82
N GLY A 145 10.99 7.77 12.72
CA GLY A 145 11.65 7.15 11.57
C GLY A 145 10.78 6.21 10.72
N GLN A 146 9.60 5.82 11.23
CA GLN A 146 8.75 4.83 10.56
C GLN A 146 7.28 5.05 10.84
N LEU A 147 6.46 4.89 9.80
CA LEU A 147 5.00 4.77 9.90
C LEU A 147 4.57 3.46 9.24
N ASN A 148 3.60 2.75 9.84
CA ASN A 148 2.93 1.62 9.20
C ASN A 148 1.47 1.98 9.00
N VAL A 149 0.97 1.85 7.78
CA VAL A 149 -0.39 2.25 7.41
C VAL A 149 -1.06 1.21 6.51
N GLN A 150 -2.38 1.23 6.51
CA GLN A 150 -3.18 0.42 5.60
C GLN A 150 -3.59 1.24 4.38
N VAL A 151 -3.42 0.67 3.19
CA VAL A 151 -3.97 1.21 1.95
C VAL A 151 -5.49 0.99 1.96
N PRO A 152 -6.33 2.01 1.69
CA PRO A 152 -7.78 1.82 1.67
C PRO A 152 -8.22 0.81 0.60
N TYR A 153 -9.29 0.05 0.89
CA TYR A 153 -9.87 -0.89 -0.09
C TYR A 153 -10.55 -0.19 -1.26
N THR A 154 -10.87 1.10 -1.10
CA THR A 154 -11.64 1.91 -2.06
C THR A 154 -10.79 2.60 -3.11
N VAL A 155 -9.44 2.54 -3.00
CA VAL A 155 -8.56 3.19 -3.99
C VAL A 155 -8.67 2.50 -5.36
N PRO A 156 -8.90 3.25 -6.44
CA PRO A 156 -8.87 2.72 -7.79
C PRO A 156 -7.54 2.10 -8.14
N VAL A 157 -7.60 0.91 -8.77
CA VAL A 157 -6.41 0.23 -9.29
C VAL A 157 -5.96 0.82 -10.64
N ASN A 158 -4.74 0.50 -11.07
CA ASN A 158 -4.11 0.99 -12.29
C ASN A 158 -4.04 2.52 -12.34
N THR A 159 -3.86 3.14 -11.18
CA THR A 159 -3.85 4.59 -11.00
C THR A 159 -2.62 4.99 -10.20
N GLN A 160 -2.03 6.13 -10.56
CA GLN A 160 -0.92 6.72 -9.82
C GLN A 160 -1.45 7.73 -8.80
N TYR A 161 -0.97 7.62 -7.57
CA TYR A 161 -1.27 8.54 -6.47
C TYR A 161 -0.01 9.21 -5.96
N GLN A 162 -0.21 10.29 -5.22
CA GLN A 162 0.84 10.93 -4.43
C GLN A 162 0.60 10.62 -2.95
N LEU A 163 1.58 10.01 -2.30
CA LEU A 163 1.57 9.82 -0.86
C LEU A 163 2.30 10.98 -0.20
N THR A 164 1.68 11.55 0.82
CA THR A 164 2.23 12.67 1.60
C THR A 164 2.09 12.37 3.08
N VAL A 165 3.12 12.64 3.85
CA VAL A 165 3.06 12.63 5.31
C VAL A 165 2.86 14.05 5.79
N GLU A 166 1.80 14.26 6.57
CA GLU A 166 1.52 15.49 7.29
C GLU A 166 1.91 15.31 8.75
N ARG A 167 2.69 16.25 9.29
CA ARG A 167 2.98 16.34 10.72
C ARG A 167 2.75 17.75 11.20
N GLY A 168 1.79 17.90 12.14
CA GLY A 168 1.31 19.22 12.53
C GLY A 168 0.81 20.01 11.32
N ASN A 169 1.47 21.11 10.98
CA ASN A 169 1.13 21.94 9.81
C ASN A 169 2.18 21.85 8.69
N THR A 170 3.02 20.81 8.69
CA THR A 170 4.08 20.62 7.71
C THR A 170 3.88 19.32 6.93
N TYR A 171 4.33 19.30 5.67
CA TYR A 171 4.13 18.18 4.74
C TYR A 171 5.45 17.68 4.20
N SER A 172 5.56 16.37 4.02
CA SER A 172 6.67 15.78 3.26
C SER A 172 6.58 16.13 1.78
N VAL A 173 7.69 15.97 1.05
CA VAL A 173 7.64 15.91 -0.41
C VAL A 173 6.78 14.71 -0.81
N PRO A 174 5.79 14.88 -1.71
CA PRO A 174 4.95 13.80 -2.18
C PRO A 174 5.74 12.69 -2.85
N GLN A 175 5.36 11.43 -2.59
CA GLN A 175 5.95 10.24 -3.17
C GLN A 175 4.97 9.61 -4.18
N PRO A 176 5.35 9.44 -5.45
CA PRO A 176 4.49 8.82 -6.43
C PRO A 176 4.39 7.31 -6.19
N LEU A 177 3.16 6.79 -6.14
CA LEU A 177 2.86 5.37 -5.97
C LEU A 177 1.86 4.91 -7.00
N VAL A 178 2.07 3.72 -7.54
CA VAL A 178 1.10 3.04 -8.42
C VAL A 178 0.26 2.08 -7.58
N VAL A 179 -1.04 2.10 -7.79
CA VAL A 179 -1.96 1.12 -7.18
C VAL A 179 -2.20 0.00 -8.18
N ALA A 180 -1.78 -1.22 -7.87
CA ALA A 180 -2.07 -2.43 -8.63
C ALA A 180 -3.27 -3.18 -8.03
N ALA A 181 -3.86 -4.11 -8.79
CA ALA A 181 -4.93 -4.96 -8.27
C ALA A 181 -4.48 -5.85 -7.10
N ALA A 182 -3.21 -6.24 -7.10
CA ALA A 182 -2.53 -6.93 -6.02
C ALA A 182 -1.03 -6.66 -6.09
N GLU A 183 -0.34 -6.82 -4.97
CA GLU A 183 1.12 -6.83 -4.82
C GLU A 183 1.44 -7.77 -3.66
N PRO A 184 1.54 -9.10 -3.89
CA PRO A 184 1.64 -10.05 -2.81
C PRO A 184 3.02 -10.06 -2.15
N GLY A 185 3.05 -10.11 -0.81
CA GLY A 185 4.26 -10.29 -0.04
C GLY A 185 4.01 -11.19 1.17
N VAL A 186 4.91 -12.12 1.46
CA VAL A 186 4.86 -12.98 2.64
C VAL A 186 5.62 -12.31 3.78
N PHE A 187 5.02 -12.25 4.96
CA PHE A 187 5.73 -11.80 6.15
C PHE A 187 6.82 -12.81 6.53
N THR A 188 7.95 -12.31 7.00
CA THR A 188 9.09 -13.12 7.43
C THR A 188 9.41 -12.91 8.89
N VAL A 189 9.97 -13.93 9.53
CA VAL A 189 10.38 -13.88 10.94
C VAL A 189 11.42 -12.78 11.17
N SER A 190 12.32 -12.60 10.20
CA SER A 190 13.35 -11.54 10.21
C SER A 190 12.82 -10.14 9.86
N GLN A 191 11.59 -10.02 9.36
CA GLN A 191 10.98 -8.78 8.86
C GLN A 191 11.74 -8.14 7.67
N THR A 192 12.52 -8.93 6.96
CA THR A 192 13.32 -8.49 5.81
C THR A 192 12.68 -8.77 4.44
N GLY A 193 11.54 -9.47 4.44
CA GLY A 193 10.88 -9.91 3.21
C GLY A 193 11.54 -11.10 2.52
N ALA A 194 12.54 -11.73 3.14
CA ALA A 194 13.29 -12.87 2.60
C ALA A 194 13.62 -13.90 3.69
N GLY A 195 13.93 -15.12 3.29
CA GLY A 195 14.28 -16.21 4.18
C GLY A 195 13.07 -16.80 4.88
N GLN A 196 13.18 -17.16 6.16
CA GLN A 196 12.13 -17.84 6.92
C GLN A 196 10.82 -17.05 6.96
N GLY A 197 9.79 -17.57 6.36
CA GLY A 197 8.44 -16.99 6.36
C GLY A 197 7.73 -17.13 7.70
N SER A 198 6.84 -16.19 8.00
CA SER A 198 5.83 -16.32 9.07
C SER A 198 4.74 -17.28 8.60
N ILE A 199 5.13 -18.54 8.40
CA ILE A 199 4.30 -19.62 7.91
C ILE A 199 4.15 -20.62 9.06
N VAL A 200 2.92 -20.82 9.49
CA VAL A 200 2.63 -21.73 10.61
C VAL A 200 2.03 -23.05 10.11
N LYS A 201 2.15 -24.07 10.90
CA LYS A 201 1.57 -25.40 10.64
C LYS A 201 0.05 -25.37 10.82
N SER A 202 -0.60 -26.46 10.52
CA SER A 202 -2.07 -26.60 10.66
C SER A 202 -2.60 -26.37 12.08
N ASP A 203 -1.73 -26.37 13.09
CA ASP A 203 -2.09 -25.99 14.46
C ASP A 203 -2.29 -24.48 14.64
N GLY A 204 -1.97 -23.66 13.61
CA GLY A 204 -2.12 -22.21 13.61
C GLY A 204 -1.11 -21.44 14.48
N VAL A 205 -0.16 -22.12 15.10
CA VAL A 205 0.78 -21.52 16.08
C VAL A 205 2.24 -21.83 15.78
N THR A 206 2.56 -23.10 15.48
CA THR A 206 3.94 -23.55 15.31
C THR A 206 4.50 -23.09 13.95
N VAL A 207 5.55 -22.28 13.97
CA VAL A 207 6.23 -21.84 12.73
C VAL A 207 6.88 -23.05 12.06
N ALA A 208 6.69 -23.17 10.74
CA ALA A 208 7.31 -24.20 9.91
C ALA A 208 8.76 -23.83 9.58
N GLN A 209 9.67 -24.06 10.53
CA GLN A 209 11.09 -23.66 10.49
C GLN A 209 12.00 -24.87 10.79
N PRO A 210 13.32 -24.75 10.62
CA PRO A 210 14.28 -25.77 11.06
C PRO A 210 13.99 -26.20 12.51
N GLY A 211 13.90 -27.51 12.76
CA GLY A 211 13.51 -28.06 14.07
C GLY A 211 12.00 -28.31 14.25
N THR A 212 11.13 -27.59 13.54
CA THR A 212 9.68 -27.77 13.54
C THR A 212 9.10 -27.81 12.11
N PRO A 213 9.67 -28.61 11.18
CA PRO A 213 9.27 -28.59 9.77
C PRO A 213 7.81 -28.98 9.58
N ALA A 214 7.17 -28.43 8.54
CA ALA A 214 5.85 -28.86 8.13
C ALA A 214 5.91 -30.23 7.45
N SER A 215 4.86 -31.01 7.61
CA SER A 215 4.63 -32.23 6.81
C SER A 215 3.67 -31.93 5.68
N ILE A 216 3.39 -32.92 4.83
CA ILE A 216 2.26 -32.88 3.90
C ILE A 216 1.00 -32.57 4.72
N GLY A 217 0.27 -31.50 4.36
CA GLY A 217 -0.89 -31.03 5.09
C GLY A 217 -1.11 -29.54 4.90
N GLU A 218 -2.08 -28.97 5.58
CA GLU A 218 -2.36 -27.54 5.50
C GLU A 218 -1.34 -26.69 6.26
N THR A 219 -1.03 -25.54 5.69
CA THR A 219 -0.25 -24.49 6.34
C THR A 219 -0.99 -23.16 6.27
N VAL A 220 -0.69 -22.23 7.18
CA VAL A 220 -1.17 -20.85 7.15
C VAL A 220 -0.01 -19.93 6.83
N ILE A 221 -0.12 -19.18 5.72
CA ILE A 221 0.85 -18.19 5.26
C ILE A 221 0.31 -16.82 5.59
N TYR A 222 1.00 -16.06 6.45
CA TYR A 222 0.67 -14.66 6.71
C TYR A 222 1.32 -13.75 5.67
N CYS A 223 0.49 -12.92 5.03
CA CYS A 223 0.88 -12.11 3.90
C CYS A 223 0.12 -10.77 3.88
N SER A 224 0.46 -9.92 2.92
CA SER A 224 -0.24 -8.69 2.62
C SER A 224 -0.31 -8.47 1.11
N GLY A 225 -1.18 -7.53 0.68
CA GLY A 225 -1.23 -7.09 -0.70
C GLY A 225 -2.00 -8.02 -1.64
N LEU A 226 -2.90 -8.88 -1.15
CA LEU A 226 -3.70 -9.75 -2.03
C LEU A 226 -4.86 -9.01 -2.73
N GLY A 227 -5.07 -7.72 -2.43
CA GLY A 227 -6.07 -6.89 -3.09
C GLY A 227 -7.46 -6.95 -2.46
N ALA A 228 -8.49 -6.65 -3.26
CA ALA A 228 -9.86 -6.55 -2.80
C ALA A 228 -10.41 -7.87 -2.24
N VAL A 229 -11.40 -7.74 -1.33
CA VAL A 229 -12.04 -8.87 -0.63
C VAL A 229 -13.56 -8.75 -0.62
N THR A 230 -14.24 -9.88 -0.54
CA THR A 230 -15.69 -9.99 -0.34
C THR A 230 -15.98 -10.94 0.82
N PRO A 231 -16.85 -10.57 1.81
CA PRO A 231 -17.45 -9.25 2.02
C PRO A 231 -16.42 -8.13 2.23
N LYS A 232 -16.77 -6.92 1.79
CA LYS A 232 -15.92 -5.73 1.98
C LYS A 232 -15.76 -5.39 3.45
N VAL A 233 -14.56 -4.97 3.82
CA VAL A 233 -14.23 -4.46 5.15
C VAL A 233 -13.96 -2.96 5.05
N LYS A 234 -14.41 -2.21 6.06
CA LYS A 234 -14.09 -0.77 6.13
C LYS A 234 -12.61 -0.60 6.49
N GLU A 235 -11.99 0.41 5.93
CA GLU A 235 -10.58 0.77 6.21
C GLU A 235 -10.35 0.93 7.72
N GLY A 236 -9.24 0.39 8.21
CA GLY A 236 -8.88 0.42 9.63
C GLY A 236 -9.70 -0.51 10.53
N SER A 237 -10.75 -1.15 10.01
CA SER A 237 -11.54 -2.10 10.78
C SER A 237 -10.97 -3.51 10.73
N PRO A 238 -11.16 -4.30 11.79
CA PRO A 238 -10.76 -5.70 11.80
C PRO A 238 -11.63 -6.51 10.84
N ALA A 239 -11.06 -7.54 10.25
CA ALA A 239 -11.80 -8.51 9.45
C ALA A 239 -12.82 -9.29 10.31
N PRO A 240 -13.95 -9.74 9.72
CA PRO A 240 -14.93 -10.57 10.42
C PRO A 240 -14.28 -11.79 11.09
N GLY A 241 -14.60 -12.01 12.36
CA GLY A 241 -14.14 -13.18 13.13
C GLY A 241 -15.02 -14.42 12.96
N VAL A 242 -16.19 -14.25 12.32
CA VAL A 242 -17.18 -15.30 12.07
C VAL A 242 -17.65 -15.25 10.61
N PRO A 243 -18.10 -16.38 10.04
CA PRO A 243 -18.62 -16.39 8.68
C PRO A 243 -19.80 -15.42 8.46
N PRO A 244 -19.90 -14.79 7.25
CA PRO A 244 -18.97 -14.98 6.12
C PRO A 244 -17.63 -14.28 6.31
N LEU A 245 -16.52 -15.02 6.16
CA LEU A 245 -15.17 -14.47 6.19
C LEU A 245 -14.88 -13.70 4.89
N SER A 246 -14.06 -12.65 4.98
CA SER A 246 -13.65 -11.86 3.81
C SER A 246 -12.58 -12.59 2.99
N THR A 247 -12.96 -13.14 1.85
CA THR A 247 -12.09 -13.86 0.91
C THR A 247 -11.60 -12.93 -0.21
N THR A 248 -10.45 -13.24 -0.79
CA THR A 248 -9.89 -12.46 -1.92
C THR A 248 -10.79 -12.55 -3.15
N ASP A 249 -11.00 -11.44 -3.84
CA ASP A 249 -11.80 -11.38 -5.07
C ASP A 249 -11.04 -12.00 -6.24
N ASN A 250 -9.70 -11.88 -6.26
CA ASN A 250 -8.85 -12.49 -7.27
C ASN A 250 -8.39 -13.89 -6.82
N PRO A 251 -8.34 -14.86 -7.74
CA PRO A 251 -7.77 -16.18 -7.45
C PRO A 251 -6.31 -16.08 -7.00
N VAL A 252 -6.00 -16.78 -5.92
CA VAL A 252 -4.63 -16.85 -5.37
C VAL A 252 -4.03 -18.22 -5.70
N THR A 253 -2.80 -18.22 -6.19
CA THR A 253 -1.99 -19.41 -6.40
C THR A 253 -0.81 -19.43 -5.42
N VAL A 254 -0.41 -20.63 -5.02
CA VAL A 254 0.77 -20.83 -4.18
C VAL A 254 1.62 -21.92 -4.79
N THR A 255 2.94 -21.71 -4.83
CA THR A 255 3.89 -22.80 -5.10
C THR A 255 4.79 -22.99 -3.87
N ILE A 256 5.03 -24.26 -3.52
CA ILE A 256 5.93 -24.66 -2.44
C ILE A 256 6.95 -25.63 -3.05
N GLY A 257 8.24 -25.31 -2.93
CA GLY A 257 9.29 -26.09 -3.55
C GLY A 257 9.16 -26.20 -5.08
N GLY A 258 8.61 -25.17 -5.71
CA GLY A 258 8.36 -25.11 -7.16
C GLY A 258 7.14 -25.91 -7.62
N LYS A 259 6.39 -26.57 -6.72
CA LYS A 259 5.16 -27.30 -7.07
C LYS A 259 3.91 -26.53 -6.66
N PRO A 260 2.82 -26.57 -7.47
CA PRO A 260 1.55 -25.98 -7.11
C PRO A 260 1.00 -26.60 -5.80
N ALA A 261 0.59 -25.73 -4.87
CA ALA A 261 -0.09 -26.10 -3.65
C ALA A 261 -1.60 -25.84 -3.79
N THR A 262 -2.42 -26.72 -3.23
CA THR A 262 -3.87 -26.49 -3.15
C THR A 262 -4.14 -25.39 -2.14
N VAL A 263 -4.84 -24.33 -2.55
CA VAL A 263 -5.28 -23.25 -1.69
C VAL A 263 -6.68 -23.56 -1.19
N ALA A 264 -6.79 -23.85 0.11
CA ALA A 264 -8.08 -24.14 0.77
C ALA A 264 -8.81 -22.85 1.20
N PHE A 265 -8.06 -21.77 1.49
CA PHE A 265 -8.58 -20.45 1.84
C PHE A 265 -7.57 -19.38 1.45
N SER A 266 -8.08 -18.23 0.97
CA SER A 266 -7.32 -17.00 0.85
C SER A 266 -8.23 -15.82 1.20
N GLY A 267 -7.78 -14.94 2.09
CA GLY A 267 -8.59 -13.83 2.57
C GLY A 267 -7.93 -13.08 3.71
N LEU A 268 -8.72 -12.24 4.38
CA LEU A 268 -8.26 -11.53 5.56
C LEU A 268 -8.19 -12.46 6.76
N THR A 269 -7.15 -12.29 7.56
CA THR A 269 -7.03 -12.97 8.86
C THR A 269 -8.10 -12.44 9.81
N PRO A 270 -8.97 -13.31 10.34
CA PRO A 270 -10.04 -12.92 11.26
C PRO A 270 -9.54 -12.06 12.43
N GLY A 271 -10.24 -10.97 12.72
CA GLY A 271 -9.91 -10.04 13.80
C GLY A 271 -8.71 -9.11 13.53
N SER A 272 -8.04 -9.23 12.39
CA SER A 272 -6.87 -8.41 12.03
C SER A 272 -7.22 -7.31 11.02
N VAL A 273 -6.43 -6.24 11.00
CA VAL A 273 -6.55 -5.15 10.02
C VAL A 273 -5.47 -5.30 8.95
N GLY A 274 -5.87 -5.43 7.67
CA GLY A 274 -4.95 -5.47 6.54
C GLY A 274 -3.99 -6.67 6.49
N LEU A 275 -4.10 -7.60 7.44
CA LEU A 275 -3.36 -8.86 7.41
C LEU A 275 -4.16 -9.90 6.63
N TYR A 276 -3.53 -10.50 5.65
CA TYR A 276 -4.08 -11.61 4.88
C TYR A 276 -3.49 -12.93 5.34
N GLN A 277 -4.24 -14.01 5.14
CA GLN A 277 -3.77 -15.37 5.31
C GLN A 277 -4.16 -16.23 4.12
N ILE A 278 -3.34 -17.22 3.84
CA ILE A 278 -3.60 -18.26 2.85
C ILE A 278 -3.42 -19.61 3.53
N ASN A 279 -4.45 -20.44 3.50
CA ASN A 279 -4.35 -21.82 3.92
C ASN A 279 -4.03 -22.67 2.70
N ALA A 280 -2.80 -23.19 2.64
CA ALA A 280 -2.31 -23.98 1.52
C ALA A 280 -1.92 -25.39 1.99
N VAL A 281 -2.09 -26.36 1.10
CA VAL A 281 -1.70 -27.74 1.38
C VAL A 281 -0.29 -27.98 0.83
N VAL A 282 0.64 -28.39 1.69
CA VAL A 282 1.99 -28.75 1.26
C VAL A 282 1.91 -29.92 0.24
N PRO A 283 2.35 -29.72 -1.01
CA PRO A 283 2.19 -30.74 -2.05
C PRO A 283 3.12 -31.92 -1.84
N SER A 284 2.70 -33.08 -2.28
CA SER A 284 3.54 -34.30 -2.27
C SER A 284 4.69 -34.20 -3.29
N GLY A 285 5.79 -34.94 -3.01
CA GLY A 285 6.93 -35.09 -3.91
C GLY A 285 7.75 -33.81 -4.08
N ILE A 286 7.66 -32.83 -3.20
CA ILE A 286 8.65 -31.76 -3.08
C ILE A 286 9.93 -32.29 -2.42
N ILE A 287 11.04 -31.65 -2.66
CA ILE A 287 12.29 -31.95 -1.97
C ILE A 287 12.19 -31.34 -0.56
N ALA A 288 12.24 -32.19 0.44
CA ALA A 288 12.28 -31.77 1.85
C ALA A 288 13.55 -30.95 2.15
N GLY A 289 13.48 -30.04 3.09
CA GLY A 289 14.61 -29.21 3.48
C GLY A 289 14.20 -28.06 4.40
N ASP A 290 15.21 -27.38 4.94
CA ASP A 290 15.05 -26.27 5.88
C ASP A 290 14.67 -24.93 5.23
N ALA A 291 14.84 -24.81 3.91
CA ALA A 291 14.62 -23.58 3.17
C ALA A 291 13.89 -23.84 1.84
N VAL A 292 12.71 -24.44 1.91
CA VAL A 292 11.86 -24.71 0.75
C VAL A 292 11.17 -23.41 0.32
N PRO A 293 11.36 -22.93 -0.93
CA PRO A 293 10.80 -21.65 -1.37
C PRO A 293 9.28 -21.69 -1.47
N VAL A 294 8.66 -20.57 -1.09
CA VAL A 294 7.21 -20.33 -1.18
C VAL A 294 6.96 -19.08 -2.01
N VAL A 295 6.14 -19.20 -3.03
CA VAL A 295 5.76 -18.08 -3.91
C VAL A 295 4.24 -17.97 -3.98
N ILE A 296 3.72 -16.76 -3.84
CA ILE A 296 2.31 -16.43 -3.99
C ILE A 296 2.13 -15.73 -5.34
N GLY A 297 1.11 -16.11 -6.10
CA GLY A 297 0.68 -15.41 -7.30
C GLY A 297 -0.76 -14.95 -7.20
N VAL A 298 -1.06 -13.71 -7.58
CA VAL A 298 -2.42 -13.14 -7.61
C VAL A 298 -2.49 -12.00 -8.61
N ALA A 299 -3.55 -11.95 -9.42
CA ALA A 299 -3.81 -10.89 -10.41
C ALA A 299 -2.61 -10.58 -11.34
N GLY A 300 -1.84 -11.62 -11.72
CA GLY A 300 -0.66 -11.49 -12.59
C GLY A 300 0.62 -11.00 -11.89
N GLN A 301 0.58 -10.74 -10.60
CA GLN A 301 1.74 -10.40 -9.76
C GLN A 301 2.20 -11.60 -8.95
N THR A 302 3.49 -11.64 -8.60
CA THR A 302 4.06 -12.69 -7.75
C THR A 302 4.82 -12.08 -6.58
N SER A 303 4.78 -12.77 -5.42
CA SER A 303 5.68 -12.41 -4.33
C SER A 303 7.14 -12.56 -4.76
N PRO A 304 8.10 -11.87 -4.12
CA PRO A 304 9.51 -11.91 -4.50
C PRO A 304 10.06 -13.34 -4.58
N ILE A 305 10.73 -13.64 -5.69
CA ILE A 305 11.35 -14.95 -5.94
C ILE A 305 12.86 -14.95 -5.70
N SER A 306 13.47 -13.77 -5.56
CA SER A 306 14.91 -13.61 -5.31
C SER A 306 15.18 -12.33 -4.51
N PRO A 307 15.66 -12.46 -3.26
CA PRO A 307 15.72 -13.69 -2.48
C PRO A 307 14.32 -14.21 -2.11
N PRO A 308 14.10 -15.54 -2.08
CA PRO A 308 12.78 -16.10 -1.82
C PRO A 308 12.43 -16.08 -0.33
N VAL A 309 11.13 -16.11 -0.04
CA VAL A 309 10.62 -16.53 1.27
C VAL A 309 10.60 -18.05 1.31
N THR A 310 10.95 -18.64 2.45
CA THR A 310 11.10 -20.08 2.62
C THR A 310 10.36 -20.62 3.83
N MET A 311 10.14 -21.91 3.84
CA MET A 311 9.66 -22.67 4.99
C MET A 311 10.43 -24.00 5.11
N ALA A 312 10.47 -24.59 6.29
CA ALA A 312 11.00 -25.94 6.44
C ALA A 312 9.93 -26.99 6.18
N VAL A 313 10.27 -28.04 5.44
CA VAL A 313 9.38 -29.16 5.09
C VAL A 313 10.13 -30.49 5.27
N LYS A 314 9.43 -31.56 5.79
CA LYS A 314 9.93 -32.91 5.95
C LYS A 314 9.08 -33.95 5.24
#